data_a653f17f60e0534b84045c568443acb3
#
_entry.id   a653f17f60e0534b84045c568443acb3
#
_cell.length_a   1.000
_cell.length_b   1.000
_cell.length_c   1.000
_cell.angle_alpha   90.00
_cell.angle_beta   90.00
_cell.angle_gamma   90.00
#
_symmetry.space_group_name_H-M   'P 1'
#
loop_
_entity.id
_entity.type
_entity.pdbx_description
1 polymer ?
#
loop_
_entity_poly.entity_id
_entity_poly.type
_entity_poly.pdbx_seq_one_letter_code
_entity_poly.pdbx_strand_id
1 'polypeptide(L)'
;MGLFDKKFCDVCGEKIGLLGNRKLEDGNLCKDCARKLSPFFSDRKNSTVEEIKAQLAYREENQRQILGFHPTKDYGYGSKKVYVDMLGKRFIVTSDSTWQDSNPDIISFSQVTSVNTDIEEHKSEIYYKDAEGKNVSYNPRRYEYDYEFEAVIYVDSPWFSEIRLELSDYAHRPESRFSPQYNDLEMMQAELVAVLTGQQVPAYNQPMQNMGYQQPGFNQPMGGYGQPQNMGYNQPQYGNQPMYNNPQNGYNQPQGFNQAVAGAMWFCQNCGAQNSGKFCQGCGAPQPVNQMPQTVRCDKCGWMPQPGTQPPRFCPQCGDPIDFRDM
;
A
#
# COMPACT_ATOMS: atom_id res chain seq x y z
N MET A 1 4.05 -4.68 -57.36
CA MET A 1 2.91 -4.40 -56.50
C MET A 1 2.70 -2.90 -56.45
N GLY A 2 1.54 -2.41 -56.93
CA GLY A 2 1.27 -0.98 -57.04
C GLY A 2 1.13 -0.31 -55.68
N LEU A 3 1.65 0.89 -55.54
CA LEU A 3 1.55 1.73 -54.30
C LEU A 3 0.11 2.06 -53.91
N PHE A 4 -0.90 1.63 -54.66
CA PHE A 4 -2.34 1.97 -54.51
C PHE A 4 -3.24 0.75 -54.41
N ASP A 5 -2.73 -0.46 -54.12
CA ASP A 5 -3.58 -1.61 -53.93
C ASP A 5 -4.46 -1.39 -52.67
N LYS A 6 -5.78 -1.47 -52.85
CA LYS A 6 -6.76 -1.33 -51.77
C LYS A 6 -6.59 -2.48 -50.77
N LYS A 7 -6.23 -2.15 -49.53
CA LYS A 7 -6.14 -3.13 -48.44
C LYS A 7 -7.44 -3.14 -47.65
N PHE A 8 -7.85 -4.32 -47.20
CA PHE A 8 -9.00 -4.54 -46.33
C PHE A 8 -8.53 -5.15 -45.01
N CYS A 9 -9.26 -4.91 -43.94
CA CYS A 9 -9.01 -5.50 -42.65
C CYS A 9 -9.51 -6.95 -42.64
N ASP A 10 -8.60 -7.89 -42.35
CA ASP A 10 -8.93 -9.32 -42.32
C ASP A 10 -9.77 -9.72 -41.10
N VAL A 11 -10.02 -8.78 -40.19
CA VAL A 11 -10.89 -8.96 -39.01
C VAL A 11 -12.30 -8.44 -39.25
N CYS A 12 -12.47 -7.17 -39.65
CA CYS A 12 -13.80 -6.54 -39.80
C CYS A 12 -14.23 -6.35 -41.27
N GLY A 13 -13.37 -6.62 -42.25
CA GLY A 13 -13.67 -6.45 -43.67
C GLY A 13 -13.63 -5.01 -44.20
N GLU A 14 -13.44 -4.01 -43.31
CA GLU A 14 -13.43 -2.59 -43.67
C GLU A 14 -12.17 -2.22 -44.50
N LYS A 15 -12.37 -1.25 -45.40
CA LYS A 15 -11.28 -0.73 -46.20
C LYS A 15 -10.28 0.04 -45.36
N ILE A 16 -9.00 -0.30 -45.49
CA ILE A 16 -7.91 0.37 -44.78
C ILE A 16 -7.46 1.60 -45.54
N GLY A 17 -7.46 2.77 -44.89
CA GLY A 17 -6.92 4.00 -45.48
C GLY A 17 -5.41 3.97 -45.64
N LEU A 18 -4.85 4.95 -46.34
CA LEU A 18 -3.45 5.01 -46.82
C LEU A 18 -2.43 4.77 -45.67
N LEU A 19 -2.64 5.27 -44.47
CA LEU A 19 -1.76 5.13 -43.31
C LEU A 19 -2.38 4.29 -42.16
N GLY A 20 -3.51 3.63 -42.44
CA GLY A 20 -4.30 2.91 -41.44
C GLY A 20 -3.91 1.45 -41.23
N ASN A 21 -3.05 0.88 -42.11
CA ASN A 21 -2.71 -0.53 -42.02
C ASN A 21 -1.79 -0.85 -40.84
N ARG A 22 -2.23 -1.80 -40.03
CA ARG A 22 -1.44 -2.44 -38.97
C ARG A 22 -1.17 -3.88 -39.40
N LYS A 23 0.00 -4.11 -40.04
CA LYS A 23 0.39 -5.41 -40.60
C LYS A 23 0.43 -6.47 -39.50
N LEU A 24 -0.12 -7.65 -39.79
CA LEU A 24 -0.01 -8.89 -39.04
C LEU A 24 0.96 -9.84 -39.71
N GLU A 25 1.22 -11.01 -39.14
CA GLU A 25 2.06 -12.04 -39.74
C GLU A 25 1.47 -12.47 -41.09
N ASP A 26 0.19 -12.81 -41.15
CA ASP A 26 -0.54 -13.38 -42.25
C ASP A 26 -1.62 -12.46 -42.84
N GLY A 27 -1.74 -11.20 -42.36
CA GLY A 27 -2.85 -10.33 -42.80
C GLY A 27 -2.68 -8.85 -42.49
N ASN A 28 -3.79 -8.13 -42.61
CA ASN A 28 -3.89 -6.69 -42.40
C ASN A 28 -4.98 -6.37 -41.35
N LEU A 29 -4.69 -5.43 -40.47
CA LEU A 29 -5.60 -4.96 -39.44
C LEU A 29 -5.84 -3.46 -39.62
N CYS A 30 -7.10 -3.00 -39.50
CA CYS A 30 -7.41 -1.57 -39.51
C CYS A 30 -7.05 -0.93 -38.15
N LYS A 31 -6.96 0.39 -38.13
CA LYS A 31 -6.65 1.17 -36.93
C LYS A 31 -7.70 0.98 -35.82
N ASP A 32 -8.96 0.83 -36.21
CA ASP A 32 -10.09 0.72 -35.25
C ASP A 32 -10.11 -0.64 -34.58
N CYS A 33 -9.87 -1.74 -35.29
CA CYS A 33 -9.67 -3.05 -34.68
C CYS A 33 -8.40 -3.08 -33.80
N ALA A 34 -7.31 -2.45 -34.25
CA ALA A 34 -6.09 -2.39 -33.46
C ALA A 34 -6.22 -1.63 -32.13
N ARG A 35 -7.10 -0.62 -32.03
CA ARG A 35 -7.36 0.11 -30.79
C ARG A 35 -8.15 -0.69 -29.76
N LYS A 36 -8.86 -1.73 -30.19
CA LYS A 36 -9.63 -2.61 -29.30
C LYS A 36 -8.76 -3.66 -28.61
N LEU A 37 -7.54 -3.88 -29.10
CA LEU A 37 -6.59 -4.80 -28.46
C LEU A 37 -6.17 -4.30 -27.08
N SER A 38 -5.65 -5.20 -26.25
CA SER A 38 -5.07 -4.84 -24.96
C SER A 38 -3.96 -3.80 -25.13
N PRO A 39 -3.87 -2.77 -24.28
CA PRO A 39 -2.77 -1.80 -24.30
C PRO A 39 -1.42 -2.44 -23.93
N PHE A 40 -1.42 -3.62 -23.29
CA PHE A 40 -0.22 -4.37 -22.92
C PHE A 40 0.23 -5.36 -24.00
N PHE A 41 -0.58 -5.56 -25.04
CA PHE A 41 -0.27 -6.47 -26.13
C PHE A 41 0.71 -5.83 -27.14
N SER A 42 1.97 -6.19 -27.08
CA SER A 42 3.02 -5.62 -27.93
C SER A 42 3.32 -6.42 -29.20
N ASP A 43 2.98 -7.72 -29.25
CA ASP A 43 3.43 -8.66 -30.28
C ASP A 43 2.51 -8.77 -31.51
N ARG A 44 1.71 -7.74 -31.75
CA ARG A 44 0.75 -7.69 -32.85
C ARG A 44 1.35 -8.01 -34.22
N LYS A 45 2.61 -7.60 -34.50
CA LYS A 45 3.23 -7.79 -35.82
C LYS A 45 3.52 -9.24 -36.14
N ASN A 46 3.76 -10.03 -35.12
CA ASN A 46 4.09 -11.46 -35.22
C ASN A 46 2.85 -12.34 -34.92
N SER A 47 1.69 -11.73 -34.80
CA SER A 47 0.43 -12.44 -34.55
C SER A 47 -0.34 -12.66 -35.84
N THR A 48 -1.01 -13.80 -35.91
CA THR A 48 -1.90 -14.16 -37.01
C THR A 48 -3.26 -13.46 -36.87
N VAL A 49 -4.01 -13.45 -37.97
CA VAL A 49 -5.42 -12.94 -37.97
C VAL A 49 -6.26 -13.69 -36.96
N GLU A 50 -6.05 -15.01 -36.80
CA GLU A 50 -6.79 -15.85 -35.86
C GLU A 50 -6.50 -15.47 -34.41
N GLU A 51 -5.25 -15.30 -34.03
CA GLU A 51 -4.84 -14.83 -32.70
C GLU A 51 -5.40 -13.44 -32.38
N ILE A 52 -5.41 -12.53 -33.35
CA ILE A 52 -6.04 -11.21 -33.18
C ILE A 52 -7.55 -11.33 -32.95
N LYS A 53 -8.25 -12.21 -33.67
CA LYS A 53 -9.68 -12.46 -33.42
C LYS A 53 -9.91 -13.05 -32.03
N ALA A 54 -9.09 -13.98 -31.59
CA ALA A 54 -9.14 -14.56 -30.26
C ALA A 54 -8.93 -13.50 -29.17
N GLN A 55 -7.95 -12.61 -29.35
CA GLN A 55 -7.76 -11.50 -28.41
C GLN A 55 -8.94 -10.54 -28.40
N LEU A 56 -9.52 -10.21 -29.53
CA LEU A 56 -10.71 -9.34 -29.59
C LEU A 56 -11.91 -9.98 -28.86
N ALA A 57 -12.10 -11.29 -28.99
CA ALA A 57 -13.12 -12.01 -28.22
C ALA A 57 -12.85 -11.96 -26.72
N TYR A 58 -11.59 -12.11 -26.29
CA TYR A 58 -11.18 -11.89 -24.90
C TYR A 58 -11.52 -10.47 -24.44
N ARG A 59 -11.27 -9.43 -25.26
CA ARG A 59 -11.59 -8.03 -24.94
C ARG A 59 -13.11 -7.78 -24.79
N GLU A 60 -13.93 -8.47 -25.57
CA GLU A 60 -15.39 -8.41 -25.44
C GLU A 60 -15.88 -9.06 -24.14
N GLU A 61 -15.27 -10.15 -23.70
CA GLU A 61 -15.54 -10.74 -22.39
C GLU A 61 -15.07 -9.84 -21.25
N ASN A 62 -13.86 -9.27 -21.37
CA ASN A 62 -13.34 -8.30 -20.40
C ASN A 62 -14.28 -7.11 -20.22
N GLN A 63 -14.90 -6.60 -21.30
CA GLN A 63 -15.88 -5.51 -21.25
C GLN A 63 -17.11 -5.86 -20.39
N ARG A 64 -17.53 -7.11 -20.40
CA ARG A 64 -18.63 -7.58 -19.54
C ARG A 64 -18.22 -7.66 -18.08
N GLN A 65 -16.99 -8.10 -17.81
CA GLN A 65 -16.44 -8.22 -16.47
C GLN A 65 -16.16 -6.87 -15.81
N ILE A 66 -15.81 -5.84 -16.59
CA ILE A 66 -15.53 -4.50 -16.07
C ILE A 66 -16.74 -3.88 -15.37
N LEU A 67 -17.98 -4.24 -15.79
CA LEU A 67 -19.21 -3.76 -15.16
C LEU A 67 -19.37 -4.22 -13.70
N GLY A 68 -18.75 -5.35 -13.35
CA GLY A 68 -18.75 -5.90 -11.99
C GLY A 68 -17.45 -5.63 -11.21
N PHE A 69 -16.59 -4.77 -11.72
CA PHE A 69 -15.35 -4.41 -11.04
C PHE A 69 -15.58 -3.25 -10.05
N HIS A 70 -15.29 -3.47 -8.78
CA HIS A 70 -15.49 -2.50 -7.70
C HIS A 70 -14.18 -2.23 -6.98
N PRO A 71 -13.41 -1.20 -7.38
CA PRO A 71 -12.15 -0.90 -6.74
C PRO A 71 -12.36 -0.48 -5.29
N THR A 72 -11.60 -1.10 -4.39
CA THR A 72 -11.58 -0.80 -2.96
C THR A 72 -10.30 -0.07 -2.55
N LYS A 73 -9.28 -0.11 -3.40
CA LYS A 73 -7.98 0.54 -3.19
C LYS A 73 -7.32 0.86 -4.52
N ASP A 74 -6.46 1.91 -4.52
CA ASP A 74 -5.61 2.24 -5.65
C ASP A 74 -4.17 2.49 -5.20
N TYR A 75 -3.22 2.32 -6.14
CA TYR A 75 -1.79 2.51 -5.94
C TYR A 75 -1.20 3.30 -7.09
N GLY A 76 -0.26 4.19 -6.75
CA GLY A 76 0.52 5.00 -7.68
C GLY A 76 0.01 6.42 -7.86
N TYR A 77 0.97 7.31 -8.07
CA TYR A 77 0.76 8.71 -8.45
C TYR A 77 1.13 8.96 -9.93
N GLY A 78 1.76 7.97 -10.58
CA GLY A 78 2.18 8.04 -11.97
C GLY A 78 1.03 8.17 -12.97
N SER A 79 1.38 8.20 -14.26
CA SER A 79 0.43 8.29 -15.36
C SER A 79 -0.56 7.11 -15.41
N LYS A 80 -0.15 5.96 -14.89
CA LYS A 80 -0.98 4.77 -14.71
C LYS A 80 -1.14 4.48 -13.22
N LYS A 81 -2.34 4.03 -12.83
CA LYS A 81 -2.63 3.56 -11.48
C LYS A 81 -3.08 2.11 -11.48
N VAL A 82 -2.81 1.41 -10.39
CA VAL A 82 -3.36 0.09 -10.12
C VAL A 82 -4.61 0.27 -9.28
N TYR A 83 -5.77 -0.13 -9.80
CA TYR A 83 -7.02 -0.19 -9.04
C TYR A 83 -7.30 -1.63 -8.66
N VAL A 84 -7.57 -1.89 -7.39
CA VAL A 84 -7.70 -3.22 -6.82
C VAL A 84 -9.11 -3.45 -6.28
N ASP A 85 -9.75 -4.51 -6.76
CA ASP A 85 -10.98 -5.09 -6.21
C ASP A 85 -10.61 -6.24 -5.27
N MET A 86 -10.48 -5.94 -3.98
CA MET A 86 -10.07 -6.92 -2.96
C MET A 86 -11.06 -8.08 -2.81
N LEU A 87 -12.36 -7.80 -2.94
CA LEU A 87 -13.40 -8.82 -2.83
C LEU A 87 -13.40 -9.75 -4.05
N GLY A 88 -13.25 -9.18 -5.25
CA GLY A 88 -13.14 -9.93 -6.50
C GLY A 88 -11.77 -10.57 -6.71
N LYS A 89 -10.78 -10.28 -5.88
CA LYS A 89 -9.37 -10.72 -6.02
C LYS A 89 -8.81 -10.46 -7.42
N ARG A 90 -8.97 -9.24 -7.89
CA ARG A 90 -8.61 -8.81 -9.24
C ARG A 90 -8.20 -7.35 -9.24
N PHE A 91 -7.51 -6.94 -10.28
CA PHE A 91 -7.06 -5.56 -10.44
C PHE A 91 -7.07 -5.15 -11.90
N ILE A 92 -6.97 -3.84 -12.13
CA ILE A 92 -6.74 -3.22 -13.43
C ILE A 92 -5.58 -2.24 -13.32
N VAL A 93 -4.87 -2.00 -14.43
CA VAL A 93 -3.88 -0.94 -14.54
C VAL A 93 -4.28 -0.03 -15.68
N THR A 94 -4.51 1.25 -15.39
CA THR A 94 -4.99 2.21 -16.39
C THR A 94 -4.57 3.63 -16.05
N SER A 95 -4.44 4.46 -17.09
CA SER A 95 -4.25 5.90 -17.00
C SER A 95 -5.57 6.68 -17.08
N ASP A 96 -6.69 5.99 -17.31
CA ASP A 96 -7.99 6.59 -17.52
C ASP A 96 -8.76 6.66 -16.21
N SER A 97 -9.19 7.85 -15.80
CA SER A 97 -10.03 8.04 -14.63
C SER A 97 -11.47 7.57 -14.86
N THR A 98 -11.91 7.51 -16.14
CA THR A 98 -13.18 6.92 -16.60
C THR A 98 -12.96 5.53 -17.19
N TRP A 99 -12.25 4.70 -16.45
CA TRP A 99 -11.78 3.39 -16.89
C TRP A 99 -12.92 2.44 -17.34
N GLN A 100 -14.15 2.65 -16.91
CA GLN A 100 -15.31 1.89 -17.34
C GLN A 100 -15.52 1.95 -18.87
N ASP A 101 -15.20 3.09 -19.49
CA ASP A 101 -15.36 3.32 -20.92
C ASP A 101 -14.16 2.84 -21.73
N SER A 102 -12.97 2.80 -21.13
CA SER A 102 -11.71 2.42 -21.80
C SER A 102 -11.44 0.92 -21.84
N ASN A 103 -12.24 0.13 -21.09
CA ASN A 103 -12.11 -1.33 -21.02
C ASN A 103 -10.67 -1.78 -20.68
N PRO A 104 -10.05 -1.38 -19.56
CA PRO A 104 -8.76 -1.89 -19.16
C PRO A 104 -8.82 -3.40 -18.86
N ASP A 105 -7.68 -4.10 -19.00
CA ASP A 105 -7.64 -5.54 -18.75
C ASP A 105 -7.88 -5.83 -17.26
N ILE A 106 -8.85 -6.66 -16.95
CA ILE A 106 -9.06 -7.22 -15.61
C ILE A 106 -8.14 -8.43 -15.45
N ILE A 107 -7.33 -8.38 -14.39
CA ILE A 107 -6.34 -9.40 -14.09
C ILE A 107 -6.66 -9.98 -12.72
N SER A 108 -6.81 -11.30 -12.63
CA SER A 108 -6.98 -12.00 -11.36
C SER A 108 -5.66 -12.05 -10.58
N PHE A 109 -5.71 -11.99 -9.26
CA PHE A 109 -4.52 -12.23 -8.42
C PHE A 109 -3.88 -13.59 -8.69
N SER A 110 -4.67 -14.60 -9.07
CA SER A 110 -4.15 -15.92 -9.43
C SER A 110 -3.29 -15.94 -10.70
N GLN A 111 -3.39 -14.91 -11.54
CA GLN A 111 -2.57 -14.75 -12.73
C GLN A 111 -1.24 -14.04 -12.42
N VAL A 112 -1.08 -13.43 -11.25
CA VAL A 112 0.17 -12.77 -10.87
C VAL A 112 1.22 -13.83 -10.52
N THR A 113 2.31 -13.85 -11.26
CA THR A 113 3.43 -14.76 -11.02
C THR A 113 4.48 -14.16 -10.10
N SER A 114 4.73 -12.85 -10.24
CA SER A 114 5.59 -12.08 -9.33
C SER A 114 5.32 -10.57 -9.49
N VAL A 115 5.75 -9.81 -8.50
CA VAL A 115 5.81 -8.34 -8.56
C VAL A 115 7.20 -7.92 -8.13
N ASN A 116 7.90 -7.23 -9.01
CA ASN A 116 9.21 -6.66 -8.72
C ASN A 116 9.07 -5.15 -8.57
N THR A 117 9.74 -4.58 -7.58
CA THR A 117 9.78 -3.13 -7.35
C THR A 117 11.21 -2.63 -7.43
N ASP A 118 11.38 -1.41 -7.91
CA ASP A 118 12.68 -0.74 -7.96
C ASP A 118 12.54 0.72 -7.51
N ILE A 119 13.65 1.30 -7.09
CA ILE A 119 13.75 2.72 -6.72
C ILE A 119 14.98 3.28 -7.43
N GLU A 120 14.75 4.05 -8.49
CA GLU A 120 15.83 4.71 -9.23
C GLU A 120 16.20 6.05 -8.57
N GLU A 121 17.49 6.23 -8.27
CA GLU A 121 18.02 7.49 -7.76
C GLU A 121 18.51 8.34 -8.92
N HIS A 122 17.89 9.49 -9.12
CA HIS A 122 18.34 10.51 -10.05
C HIS A 122 19.20 11.54 -9.31
N LYS A 123 20.32 11.89 -9.91
CA LYS A 123 21.26 12.87 -9.37
C LYS A 123 21.54 13.94 -10.41
N SER A 124 21.21 15.18 -10.09
CA SER A 124 21.40 16.35 -10.97
C SER A 124 22.33 17.38 -10.32
N GLU A 125 23.28 17.92 -11.10
CA GLU A 125 24.17 18.98 -10.60
C GLU A 125 23.43 20.31 -10.58
N ILE A 126 23.55 21.05 -9.47
CA ILE A 126 22.98 22.36 -9.28
C ILE A 126 23.99 23.41 -9.79
N TYR A 127 23.50 24.33 -10.63
CA TYR A 127 24.29 25.43 -11.18
C TYR A 127 23.74 26.78 -10.68
N TYR A 128 24.63 27.77 -10.62
CA TYR A 128 24.20 29.17 -10.44
C TYR A 128 24.47 29.96 -11.74
N LYS A 129 23.81 31.11 -11.88
CA LYS A 129 24.05 32.05 -12.99
C LYS A 129 25.12 33.04 -12.60
N ASP A 130 26.15 33.18 -13.44
CA ASP A 130 27.14 34.28 -13.32
C ASP A 130 26.54 35.62 -13.78
N ALA A 131 27.35 36.69 -13.75
CA ALA A 131 26.96 38.05 -14.15
C ALA A 131 26.55 38.12 -15.63
N GLU A 132 27.07 37.24 -16.46
CA GLU A 132 26.77 37.12 -17.88
C GLU A 132 25.57 36.18 -18.17
N GLY A 133 24.95 35.58 -17.13
CA GLY A 133 23.81 34.67 -17.23
C GLY A 133 24.19 33.24 -17.63
N LYS A 134 25.46 32.87 -17.61
CA LYS A 134 25.94 31.52 -17.91
C LYS A 134 25.83 30.61 -16.70
N ASN A 135 25.50 29.32 -16.93
CA ASN A 135 25.49 28.31 -15.87
C ASN A 135 26.92 27.99 -15.42
N VAL A 136 27.18 28.10 -14.11
CA VAL A 136 28.49 27.82 -13.49
C VAL A 136 28.28 26.84 -12.33
N SER A 137 29.16 25.83 -12.26
CA SER A 137 29.18 24.87 -11.15
C SER A 137 29.60 25.52 -9.84
N TYR A 138 28.99 25.11 -8.75
CA TYR A 138 29.49 25.43 -7.41
C TYR A 138 30.86 24.79 -7.15
N ASN A 139 31.65 25.40 -6.28
CA ASN A 139 32.90 24.81 -5.77
C ASN A 139 32.88 24.77 -4.24
N PRO A 140 32.70 23.60 -3.60
CA PRO A 140 32.51 22.27 -4.21
C PRO A 140 31.16 22.14 -4.95
N ARG A 141 31.10 21.20 -5.90
CA ARG A 141 29.87 20.93 -6.67
C ARG A 141 28.73 20.55 -5.74
N ARG A 142 27.53 21.01 -6.06
CA ARG A 142 26.30 20.72 -5.33
C ARG A 142 25.39 19.87 -6.21
N TYR A 143 24.61 18.99 -5.59
CA TYR A 143 23.72 18.06 -6.27
C TYR A 143 22.37 18.07 -5.59
N GLU A 144 21.33 17.92 -6.38
CA GLU A 144 19.99 17.56 -5.96
C GLU A 144 19.73 16.11 -6.34
N TYR A 145 18.83 15.50 -5.62
CA TYR A 145 18.45 14.09 -5.81
C TYR A 145 16.94 14.01 -5.89
N ASP A 146 16.44 13.10 -6.70
CA ASP A 146 15.07 12.64 -6.65
C ASP A 146 15.02 11.11 -6.83
N TYR A 147 13.94 10.50 -6.35
CA TYR A 147 13.79 9.04 -6.32
C TYR A 147 12.51 8.65 -7.05
N GLU A 148 12.67 7.86 -8.10
CA GLU A 148 11.56 7.30 -8.87
C GLU A 148 11.23 5.90 -8.39
N PHE A 149 9.95 5.67 -8.09
CA PHE A 149 9.44 4.40 -7.60
C PHE A 149 8.71 3.68 -8.72
N GLU A 150 9.16 2.47 -9.02
CA GLU A 150 8.63 1.66 -10.11
C GLU A 150 8.12 0.29 -9.63
N ALA A 151 7.23 -0.30 -10.41
CA ALA A 151 6.81 -1.68 -10.25
C ALA A 151 6.67 -2.37 -11.61
N VAL A 152 7.04 -3.66 -11.64
CA VAL A 152 6.80 -4.56 -12.76
C VAL A 152 5.99 -5.74 -12.24
N ILE A 153 4.77 -5.86 -12.72
CA ILE A 153 3.86 -6.96 -12.39
C ILE A 153 3.96 -8.00 -13.50
N TYR A 154 4.43 -9.19 -13.16
CA TYR A 154 4.47 -10.33 -14.08
C TYR A 154 3.21 -11.15 -13.95
N VAL A 155 2.63 -11.50 -15.09
CA VAL A 155 1.34 -12.18 -15.16
C VAL A 155 1.37 -13.38 -16.11
N ASP A 156 0.62 -14.41 -15.77
CA ASP A 156 0.30 -15.53 -16.66
C ASP A 156 -0.94 -15.16 -17.49
N SER A 157 -0.70 -14.61 -18.66
CA SER A 157 -1.72 -14.24 -19.65
C SER A 157 -1.26 -14.64 -21.05
N PRO A 158 -2.15 -15.12 -21.91
CA PRO A 158 -1.79 -15.45 -23.31
C PRO A 158 -1.44 -14.21 -24.14
N TRP A 159 -1.72 -12.99 -23.65
CA TRP A 159 -1.62 -11.76 -24.44
C TRP A 159 -0.46 -10.84 -24.04
N PHE A 160 -0.01 -10.92 -22.79
CA PHE A 160 1.11 -10.15 -22.25
C PHE A 160 1.63 -10.83 -20.98
N SER A 161 2.91 -10.68 -20.72
CA SER A 161 3.58 -11.33 -19.56
C SER A 161 3.98 -10.34 -18.48
N GLU A 162 4.00 -9.03 -18.78
CA GLU A 162 4.42 -8.01 -17.81
C GLU A 162 3.66 -6.69 -18.00
N ILE A 163 3.52 -5.98 -16.89
CA ILE A 163 2.96 -4.63 -16.83
C ILE A 163 3.95 -3.77 -16.05
N ARG A 164 4.48 -2.73 -16.68
CA ARG A 164 5.38 -1.75 -16.07
C ARG A 164 4.62 -0.48 -15.74
N LEU A 165 4.87 0.06 -14.55
CA LEU A 165 4.28 1.30 -14.11
C LEU A 165 5.20 2.06 -13.15
N GLU A 166 5.16 3.38 -13.26
CA GLU A 166 5.72 4.31 -12.29
C GLU A 166 4.72 4.49 -11.15
N LEU A 167 5.16 4.29 -9.93
CA LEU A 167 4.34 4.54 -8.72
C LEU A 167 4.43 5.99 -8.27
N SER A 168 5.54 6.68 -8.59
CA SER A 168 5.70 8.13 -8.40
C SER A 168 5.77 8.84 -9.76
N ASP A 169 5.04 9.94 -9.93
CA ASP A 169 5.28 10.86 -11.04
C ASP A 169 6.31 11.93 -10.62
N TYR A 170 6.69 12.80 -11.56
CA TYR A 170 7.68 13.84 -11.30
C TYR A 170 7.33 14.75 -10.11
N ALA A 171 6.04 15.03 -9.88
CA ALA A 171 5.59 15.88 -8.77
C ALA A 171 5.61 15.16 -7.41
N HIS A 172 5.64 13.81 -7.43
CA HIS A 172 5.60 12.98 -6.24
C HIS A 172 6.91 12.21 -6.01
N ARG A 173 8.00 12.55 -6.71
CA ARG A 173 9.33 12.00 -6.44
C ARG A 173 9.88 12.63 -5.17
N PRO A 174 10.26 11.86 -4.15
CA PRO A 174 10.92 12.41 -2.96
C PRO A 174 12.32 12.90 -3.29
N GLU A 175 12.74 14.00 -2.66
CA GLU A 175 14.10 14.55 -2.79
C GLU A 175 15.08 13.94 -1.78
N SER A 176 14.61 13.12 -0.86
CA SER A 176 15.43 12.52 0.20
C SER A 176 14.90 11.15 0.62
N ARG A 177 15.81 10.19 0.81
CA ARG A 177 15.51 8.87 1.38
C ARG A 177 15.00 8.93 2.83
N PHE A 178 15.17 10.06 3.51
CA PHE A 178 14.73 10.28 4.89
C PHE A 178 13.41 11.06 4.97
N SER A 179 12.80 11.39 3.85
CA SER A 179 11.53 12.10 3.83
C SER A 179 10.36 11.18 4.16
N PRO A 180 9.29 11.69 4.79
CA PRO A 180 8.06 10.93 4.98
C PRO A 180 7.49 10.41 3.67
N GLN A 181 7.57 11.20 2.61
CA GLN A 181 7.10 10.84 1.27
C GLN A 181 7.84 9.61 0.68
N TYR A 182 9.16 9.49 0.93
CA TYR A 182 9.93 8.31 0.53
C TYR A 182 9.42 7.05 1.25
N ASN A 183 9.23 7.15 2.57
CA ASN A 183 8.72 6.05 3.38
C ASN A 183 7.30 5.64 2.97
N ASP A 184 6.44 6.61 2.64
CA ASP A 184 5.07 6.34 2.19
C ASP A 184 5.06 5.57 0.85
N LEU A 185 5.97 5.91 -0.08
CA LEU A 185 6.12 5.21 -1.36
C LEU A 185 6.74 3.81 -1.19
N GLU A 186 7.73 3.63 -0.29
CA GLU A 186 8.22 2.29 0.06
C GLU A 186 7.12 1.41 0.66
N MET A 187 6.31 1.95 1.57
CA MET A 187 5.16 1.23 2.11
C MET A 187 4.13 0.89 1.04
N MET A 188 3.87 1.81 0.11
CA MET A 188 2.98 1.57 -1.04
C MET A 188 3.49 0.43 -1.91
N GLN A 189 4.78 0.38 -2.25
CA GLN A 189 5.39 -0.72 -2.99
C GLN A 189 5.23 -2.06 -2.25
N ALA A 190 5.59 -2.09 -0.97
CA ALA A 190 5.50 -3.29 -0.15
C ALA A 190 4.06 -3.81 -0.03
N GLU A 191 3.11 -2.92 0.13
CA GLU A 191 1.69 -3.27 0.18
C GLU A 191 1.16 -3.78 -1.16
N LEU A 192 1.51 -3.12 -2.27
CA LEU A 192 1.16 -3.57 -3.61
C LEU A 192 1.65 -5.01 -3.87
N VAL A 193 2.91 -5.29 -3.54
CA VAL A 193 3.48 -6.64 -3.65
C VAL A 193 2.67 -7.63 -2.83
N ALA A 194 2.42 -7.32 -1.56
CA ALA A 194 1.70 -8.21 -0.65
C ALA A 194 0.27 -8.50 -1.11
N VAL A 195 -0.46 -7.47 -1.54
CA VAL A 195 -1.85 -7.59 -2.01
C VAL A 195 -1.93 -8.43 -3.28
N LEU A 196 -1.07 -8.18 -4.26
CA LEU A 196 -1.14 -8.88 -5.55
C LEU A 196 -0.61 -10.31 -5.48
N THR A 197 0.36 -10.61 -4.57
CA THR A 197 0.94 -11.95 -4.44
C THR A 197 0.32 -12.78 -3.32
N GLY A 198 -0.59 -12.20 -2.51
CA GLY A 198 -1.18 -12.86 -1.35
C GLY A 198 -0.19 -13.08 -0.19
N GLN A 199 0.95 -12.37 -0.20
CA GLN A 199 1.91 -12.40 0.90
C GLN A 199 1.42 -11.51 2.05
N GLN A 200 1.88 -11.80 3.27
CA GLN A 200 1.64 -10.88 4.38
C GLN A 200 2.46 -9.61 4.18
N VAL A 201 1.83 -8.44 4.35
CA VAL A 201 2.57 -7.17 4.38
C VAL A 201 3.61 -7.27 5.49
N PRO A 202 4.91 -7.07 5.20
CA PRO A 202 5.91 -7.01 6.24
C PRO A 202 5.46 -5.99 7.29
N ALA A 203 5.42 -6.37 8.56
CA ALA A 203 5.22 -5.41 9.64
C ALA A 203 6.40 -4.44 9.60
N TYR A 204 6.20 -3.31 8.92
CA TYR A 204 7.20 -2.26 8.86
C TYR A 204 7.38 -1.74 10.29
N ASN A 205 8.53 -2.00 10.89
CA ASN A 205 8.91 -1.38 12.15
C ASN A 205 8.87 0.13 11.90
N GLN A 206 7.89 0.81 12.46
CA GLN A 206 7.86 2.28 12.48
C GLN A 206 9.24 2.76 12.91
N PRO A 207 9.84 3.75 12.21
CA PRO A 207 11.11 4.29 12.62
C PRO A 207 10.99 4.71 14.09
N MET A 208 11.89 4.23 14.93
CA MET A 208 11.97 4.60 16.33
C MET A 208 12.10 6.12 16.43
N GLN A 209 10.98 6.81 16.67
CA GLN A 209 11.01 8.14 17.23
C GLN A 209 11.42 8.00 18.70
N ASN A 210 12.70 7.75 18.95
CA ASN A 210 13.36 8.02 20.22
C ASN A 210 14.88 7.80 20.10
N MET A 211 15.55 8.61 19.28
CA MET A 211 16.92 8.98 19.65
C MET A 211 16.82 10.31 20.37
N GLY A 212 16.60 10.23 21.67
CA GLY A 212 16.88 11.34 22.57
C GLY A 212 18.32 11.77 22.35
N TYR A 213 18.49 12.99 21.89
CA TYR A 213 19.79 13.65 21.92
C TYR A 213 20.28 13.65 23.37
N GLN A 214 21.19 12.74 23.73
CA GLN A 214 22.02 12.87 24.89
C GLN A 214 22.96 14.06 24.62
N GLN A 215 22.62 15.21 25.18
CA GLN A 215 23.57 16.29 25.31
C GLN A 215 24.80 15.78 26.12
N PRO A 216 26.02 16.01 25.64
CA PRO A 216 27.21 15.78 26.46
C PRO A 216 27.15 16.72 27.65
N GLY A 217 27.12 16.14 28.84
CA GLY A 217 27.19 16.90 30.09
C GLY A 217 28.48 17.68 30.19
N PHE A 218 28.40 19.00 30.26
CA PHE A 218 29.45 19.85 30.76
C PHE A 218 29.33 19.88 32.28
N ASN A 219 30.23 19.13 32.94
CA ASN A 219 30.54 19.33 34.35
C ASN A 219 31.30 20.65 34.49
N GLN A 220 30.74 21.59 35.25
CA GLN A 220 31.55 22.58 35.96
C GLN A 220 30.99 22.81 37.35
N PRO A 221 31.89 23.00 38.36
CA PRO A 221 31.54 22.97 39.78
C PRO A 221 31.38 24.36 40.39
N MET A 222 30.52 24.41 41.42
CA MET A 222 30.57 25.25 42.61
C MET A 222 30.65 26.78 42.50
N GLY A 223 29.66 27.40 43.13
CA GLY A 223 29.74 28.77 43.62
C GLY A 223 28.39 29.21 44.18
N GLY A 224 28.27 29.16 45.51
CA GLY A 224 27.07 29.51 46.24
C GLY A 224 26.80 31.02 46.34
N TYR A 225 25.66 31.32 46.94
CA TYR A 225 25.18 32.50 47.71
C TYR A 225 23.80 32.99 47.22
N GLY A 226 22.87 32.98 48.20
CA GLY A 226 21.96 34.07 48.47
C GLY A 226 20.50 33.90 48.04
N GLN A 227 19.63 33.46 48.99
CA GLN A 227 18.25 33.90 49.07
C GLN A 227 18.18 35.40 49.35
N PRO A 228 17.09 36.14 48.94
CA PRO A 228 15.93 36.23 49.83
C PRO A 228 14.51 36.33 49.13
N GLN A 229 13.55 35.70 49.80
CA GLN A 229 12.23 36.20 50.25
C GLN A 229 11.28 36.91 49.27
N ASN A 230 10.12 36.26 49.15
CA ASN A 230 8.76 36.72 49.55
C ASN A 230 8.08 37.82 48.72
N MET A 231 6.88 37.47 48.21
CA MET A 231 5.59 38.16 48.26
C MET A 231 4.62 37.43 47.32
N GLY A 232 3.66 36.88 47.71
CA GLY A 232 2.33 36.75 48.11
C GLY A 232 1.33 37.68 47.41
N TYR A 233 0.31 37.08 46.75
CA TYR A 233 -1.06 37.64 46.70
C TYR A 233 -2.07 36.61 46.21
N ASN A 234 -2.93 36.17 47.17
CA ASN A 234 -4.38 36.02 47.19
C ASN A 234 -5.15 35.22 46.12
N GLN A 235 -5.82 34.19 46.70
CA GLN A 235 -7.06 33.55 46.26
C GLN A 235 -8.26 34.52 46.26
N PRO A 236 -9.39 34.19 45.59
CA PRO A 236 -10.55 33.88 46.39
C PRO A 236 -11.27 32.55 46.05
N GLN A 237 -11.78 31.93 47.11
CA GLN A 237 -12.75 30.85 47.20
C GLN A 237 -14.17 31.30 46.77
N TYR A 238 -14.96 30.37 46.28
CA TYR A 238 -16.40 30.14 46.53
C TYR A 238 -16.68 28.74 45.95
N GLY A 239 -17.20 27.75 46.61
CA GLY A 239 -18.19 27.67 47.67
C GLY A 239 -19.39 26.82 47.21
N ASN A 240 -19.56 25.65 47.87
CA ASN A 240 -20.79 24.90 48.14
C ASN A 240 -21.15 23.65 47.38
N GLN A 241 -21.07 22.57 48.16
CA GLN A 241 -21.80 21.29 47.99
C GLN A 241 -23.31 21.47 48.29
N PRO A 242 -24.19 20.47 47.97
CA PRO A 242 -24.52 19.53 49.03
C PRO A 242 -24.62 18.03 48.65
N MET A 243 -24.45 17.22 49.71
CA MET A 243 -24.67 15.77 49.82
C MET A 243 -26.12 15.34 49.52
N TYR A 244 -26.31 14.13 48.99
CA TYR A 244 -27.41 13.26 49.39
C TYR A 244 -26.99 11.80 49.48
N ASN A 245 -27.50 11.17 50.54
CA ASN A 245 -27.21 9.88 51.12
C ASN A 245 -27.69 8.66 50.30
N ASN A 246 -26.99 7.55 50.58
CA ASN A 246 -27.25 6.13 50.37
C ASN A 246 -28.58 5.64 50.99
N PRO A 247 -29.22 4.51 50.54
CA PRO A 247 -28.91 3.25 51.20
C PRO A 247 -28.82 1.97 50.32
N GLN A 248 -27.90 1.10 50.73
CA GLN A 248 -27.76 -0.35 50.69
C GLN A 248 -28.90 -1.20 50.09
N ASN A 249 -28.51 -2.15 49.20
CA ASN A 249 -28.78 -3.58 49.44
C ASN A 249 -27.82 -4.46 48.62
N GLY A 250 -27.22 -5.41 49.30
CA GLY A 250 -26.23 -6.35 48.77
C GLY A 250 -26.88 -7.56 48.09
N TYR A 251 -26.12 -8.17 47.19
CA TYR A 251 -26.11 -9.62 46.97
C TYR A 251 -24.72 -10.09 46.52
N ASN A 252 -24.35 -11.24 47.03
CA ASN A 252 -23.06 -11.90 47.09
C ASN A 252 -22.36 -12.16 45.77
N GLN A 253 -21.02 -12.15 45.87
CA GLN A 253 -19.97 -12.59 44.98
C GLN A 253 -20.10 -14.07 44.51
N PRO A 254 -19.37 -14.42 43.39
CA PRO A 254 -18.06 -15.02 43.63
C PRO A 254 -16.90 -14.35 42.85
N GLN A 255 -15.76 -14.40 43.52
CA GLN A 255 -14.48 -13.87 43.11
C GLN A 255 -13.96 -14.57 41.86
N GLY A 256 -13.60 -13.79 40.81
CA GLY A 256 -12.75 -14.20 39.72
C GLY A 256 -11.72 -13.10 39.48
N PHE A 257 -10.47 -13.41 39.69
CA PHE A 257 -9.33 -12.53 39.55
C PHE A 257 -9.28 -11.92 38.16
N ASN A 258 -9.51 -10.61 38.03
CA ASN A 258 -9.09 -9.82 36.88
C ASN A 258 -8.12 -8.74 37.38
N GLN A 259 -6.82 -9.07 37.37
CA GLN A 259 -5.80 -8.02 37.40
C GLN A 259 -5.84 -7.29 36.05
N ALA A 260 -6.46 -6.12 36.04
CA ALA A 260 -6.33 -5.15 34.99
C ALA A 260 -4.86 -4.67 34.95
N VAL A 261 -4.13 -5.03 33.93
CA VAL A 261 -2.84 -4.42 33.60
C VAL A 261 -3.12 -2.98 33.20
N ALA A 262 -2.92 -2.06 34.13
CA ALA A 262 -3.01 -0.63 33.86
C ALA A 262 -1.87 -0.22 32.92
N GLY A 263 -2.20 0.31 31.73
CA GLY A 263 -1.27 1.09 30.94
C GLY A 263 -0.95 0.66 29.51
N ALA A 264 -1.62 -0.33 28.91
CA ALA A 264 -1.43 -0.57 27.49
C ALA A 264 -2.14 0.49 26.66
N MET A 265 -1.38 1.36 25.98
CA MET A 265 -1.91 2.30 25.01
C MET A 265 -2.33 1.55 23.74
N TRP A 266 -3.43 1.96 23.11
CA TRP A 266 -3.93 1.40 21.86
C TRP A 266 -4.27 2.49 20.86
N PHE A 267 -4.22 2.18 19.57
CA PHE A 267 -4.59 3.09 18.49
C PHE A 267 -6.00 2.77 17.99
N CYS A 268 -6.81 3.80 17.84
CA CYS A 268 -8.16 3.66 17.30
C CYS A 268 -8.11 3.33 15.80
N GLN A 269 -8.66 2.20 15.41
CA GLN A 269 -8.72 1.78 14.00
C GLN A 269 -9.61 2.69 13.13
N ASN A 270 -10.48 3.50 13.76
CA ASN A 270 -11.41 4.37 13.04
C ASN A 270 -10.85 5.78 12.77
N CYS A 271 -10.00 6.33 13.67
CA CYS A 271 -9.48 7.70 13.54
C CYS A 271 -7.98 7.85 13.82
N GLY A 272 -7.25 6.74 14.06
CA GLY A 272 -5.80 6.74 14.32
C GLY A 272 -5.37 7.33 15.68
N ALA A 273 -6.30 7.83 16.51
CA ALA A 273 -5.96 8.45 17.79
C ALA A 273 -5.41 7.42 18.81
N GLN A 274 -4.36 7.79 19.52
CA GLN A 274 -3.77 7.01 20.60
C GLN A 274 -4.61 7.13 21.87
N ASN A 275 -4.93 6.01 22.51
CA ASN A 275 -5.82 5.95 23.65
C ASN A 275 -5.29 5.02 24.74
N SER A 276 -5.64 5.31 26.01
CA SER A 276 -5.36 4.46 27.17
C SER A 276 -6.63 3.93 27.85
N GLY A 277 -7.81 4.36 27.40
CA GLY A 277 -9.12 4.00 27.95
C GLY A 277 -9.89 3.00 27.09
N LYS A 278 -11.07 2.61 27.57
CA LYS A 278 -11.97 1.65 26.87
C LYS A 278 -12.64 2.22 25.62
N PHE A 279 -12.58 3.54 25.42
CA PHE A 279 -13.16 4.24 24.26
C PHE A 279 -12.16 5.24 23.70
N CYS A 280 -12.19 5.43 22.39
CA CYS A 280 -11.39 6.43 21.72
C CYS A 280 -11.83 7.84 22.11
N GLN A 281 -10.90 8.65 22.60
CA GLN A 281 -11.17 10.04 22.98
C GLN A 281 -11.41 10.95 21.77
N GLY A 282 -10.98 10.53 20.56
CA GLY A 282 -11.15 11.30 19.33
C GLY A 282 -12.50 11.07 18.64
N CYS A 283 -13.00 9.82 18.59
CA CYS A 283 -14.20 9.47 17.83
C CYS A 283 -15.23 8.62 18.60
N GLY A 284 -14.99 8.30 19.88
CA GLY A 284 -15.91 7.52 20.70
C GLY A 284 -15.94 6.01 20.38
N ALA A 285 -15.17 5.51 19.43
CA ALA A 285 -15.13 4.09 19.10
C ALA A 285 -14.63 3.25 20.29
N PRO A 286 -15.23 2.07 20.57
CA PRO A 286 -14.76 1.21 21.65
C PRO A 286 -13.36 0.65 21.33
N GLN A 287 -12.56 0.39 22.37
CA GLN A 287 -11.31 -0.31 22.25
C GLN A 287 -11.55 -1.66 21.55
N PRO A 288 -10.77 -2.01 20.51
CA PRO A 288 -10.88 -3.32 19.89
C PRO A 288 -10.62 -4.37 21.00
N VAL A 289 -11.61 -5.20 21.25
CA VAL A 289 -11.42 -6.39 22.10
C VAL A 289 -10.43 -7.28 21.32
N ASN A 290 -9.19 -7.34 21.80
CA ASN A 290 -8.31 -8.42 21.40
C ASN A 290 -9.09 -9.70 21.69
N GLN A 291 -9.53 -10.40 20.63
CA GLN A 291 -9.96 -11.78 20.77
C GLN A 291 -8.80 -12.45 21.47
N MET A 292 -9.03 -12.97 22.66
CA MET A 292 -8.04 -13.79 23.37
C MET A 292 -7.51 -14.79 22.35
N PRO A 293 -6.19 -15.00 22.25
CA PRO A 293 -5.66 -16.05 21.39
C PRO A 293 -6.40 -17.32 21.81
N GLN A 294 -7.10 -17.94 20.84
CA GLN A 294 -7.70 -19.25 21.06
C GLN A 294 -6.56 -20.13 21.56
N THR A 295 -6.73 -20.74 22.71
CA THR A 295 -5.70 -21.57 23.31
C THR A 295 -5.50 -22.79 22.41
N VAL A 296 -4.48 -22.74 21.59
CA VAL A 296 -4.10 -23.86 20.72
C VAL A 296 -3.78 -25.05 21.60
N ARG A 297 -4.49 -26.16 21.39
CA ARG A 297 -4.30 -27.40 22.12
C ARG A 297 -4.32 -28.58 21.15
N CYS A 298 -3.20 -29.31 21.06
CA CYS A 298 -3.11 -30.48 20.19
C CYS A 298 -4.28 -31.44 20.46
N ASP A 299 -5.09 -31.73 19.45
CA ASP A 299 -6.26 -32.60 19.51
C ASP A 299 -5.91 -34.05 19.85
N LYS A 300 -4.69 -34.49 19.48
CA LYS A 300 -4.23 -35.84 19.68
C LYS A 300 -3.65 -36.13 21.07
N CYS A 301 -2.89 -35.22 21.68
CA CYS A 301 -2.23 -35.47 22.95
C CYS A 301 -2.49 -34.44 24.04
N GLY A 302 -3.21 -33.35 23.71
CA GLY A 302 -3.56 -32.29 24.65
C GLY A 302 -2.44 -31.31 24.99
N TRP A 303 -1.29 -31.38 24.30
CA TRP A 303 -0.18 -30.43 24.47
C TRP A 303 -0.61 -29.02 24.16
N MET A 304 -0.11 -28.04 24.93
CA MET A 304 -0.36 -26.60 24.72
C MET A 304 0.98 -25.85 24.67
N PRO A 305 1.13 -24.86 23.77
CA PRO A 305 2.30 -23.99 23.78
C PRO A 305 2.32 -23.10 25.01
N GLN A 306 3.49 -22.61 25.39
CA GLN A 306 3.61 -21.62 26.47
C GLN A 306 2.92 -20.31 26.08
N PRO A 307 2.28 -19.61 27.03
CA PRO A 307 1.65 -18.33 26.78
C PRO A 307 2.63 -17.34 26.12
N GLY A 308 2.20 -16.74 24.99
CA GLY A 308 3.01 -15.76 24.25
C GLY A 308 3.99 -16.36 23.23
N THR A 309 4.04 -17.67 23.03
CA THR A 309 4.82 -18.30 21.96
C THR A 309 3.94 -18.67 20.78
N GLN A 310 4.47 -18.51 19.55
CA GLN A 310 3.78 -19.00 18.35
C GLN A 310 3.72 -20.53 18.37
N PRO A 311 2.55 -21.13 18.08
CA PRO A 311 2.43 -22.58 18.00
C PRO A 311 3.30 -23.10 16.85
N PRO A 312 4.05 -24.19 17.07
CA PRO A 312 4.83 -24.84 16.02
C PRO A 312 3.90 -25.50 14.99
N ARG A 313 4.40 -25.78 13.80
CA ARG A 313 3.64 -26.49 12.74
C ARG A 313 3.27 -27.93 13.09
N PHE A 314 3.99 -28.53 14.03
CA PHE A 314 3.76 -29.89 14.51
C PHE A 314 3.88 -29.90 16.03
N CYS A 315 3.04 -30.67 16.67
CA CYS A 315 3.10 -30.90 18.13
C CYS A 315 4.45 -31.48 18.53
N PRO A 316 5.25 -30.85 19.40
CA PRO A 316 6.56 -31.34 19.79
C PRO A 316 6.49 -32.62 20.65
N GLN A 317 5.31 -32.94 21.18
CA GLN A 317 5.10 -34.12 22.04
C GLN A 317 4.69 -35.36 21.27
N CYS A 318 3.88 -35.24 20.20
CA CYS A 318 3.36 -36.40 19.47
C CYS A 318 3.56 -36.32 17.95
N GLY A 319 4.14 -35.23 17.42
CA GLY A 319 4.39 -35.07 15.99
C GLY A 319 3.16 -34.78 15.13
N ASP A 320 1.99 -34.56 15.73
CA ASP A 320 0.75 -34.26 15.03
C ASP A 320 0.79 -32.85 14.42
N PRO A 321 0.30 -32.63 13.17
CA PRO A 321 0.18 -31.28 12.62
C PRO A 321 -0.76 -30.43 13.44
N ILE A 322 -0.36 -29.20 13.80
CA ILE A 322 -1.23 -28.23 14.47
C ILE A 322 -2.07 -27.54 13.39
N ASP A 323 -3.37 -27.83 13.38
CA ASP A 323 -4.32 -27.31 12.39
C ASP A 323 -5.53 -26.61 13.06
N PHE A 324 -6.58 -26.32 12.28
CA PHE A 324 -7.79 -25.62 12.77
C PHE A 324 -8.60 -26.42 13.80
N ARG A 325 -8.32 -27.71 14.04
CA ARG A 325 -8.96 -28.53 15.06
C ARG A 325 -8.33 -28.34 16.43
N ASP A 326 -7.13 -27.79 16.45
CA ASP A 326 -6.35 -27.51 17.66
C ASP A 326 -6.62 -26.11 18.24
N MET A 327 -7.48 -25.31 17.58
CA MET A 327 -7.80 -23.91 17.93
C MET A 327 -9.10 -23.77 18.70
#